data_8ae413bd279d1e11797f869609cdeef4
#
_entry.id   8ae413bd279d1e11797f869609cdeef4
#
_cell.length_a   1.000
_cell.length_b   1.000
_cell.length_c   1.000
_cell.angle_alpha   90.00
_cell.angle_beta   90.00
_cell.angle_gamma   90.00
#
_symmetry.space_group_name_H-M   'P 1'
#
loop_
_entity.id
_entity.type
_entity.pdbx_description
1 polymer ?
#
loop_
_entity_poly.entity_id
_entity_poly.type
_entity_poly.pdbx_seq_one_letter_code
_entity_poly.pdbx_strand_id
1 'polypeptide(L)'
;MSAKGEYAIKAVLDLATHRARGLIPLQEIAARQGIPQRYLEQVLLALKRAGFLASKRGSAGGYHLTREPDEITVGAVLRAVEGTSAPLEPLGQGRRAHGDGHDLAGLWEEISEAVSQVVDRLTFGDLLVRAAERQSRVRPMYHI
;
A
#
# COMPACT_ATOMS: atom_id res chain seq x y z
N MET A 1 0.94 5.90 9.88
CA MET A 1 0.97 5.79 8.43
C MET A 1 0.31 7.01 7.82
N SER A 2 0.92 7.58 6.81
CA SER A 2 0.40 8.78 6.18
C SER A 2 -0.72 8.44 5.19
N ALA A 3 -1.48 9.46 4.77
CA ALA A 3 -2.47 9.28 3.73
C ALA A 3 -1.83 8.74 2.45
N LYS A 4 -0.61 9.18 2.17
CA LYS A 4 0.13 8.73 1.01
C LYS A 4 0.39 7.22 1.06
N GLY A 5 0.78 6.72 2.21
CA GLY A 5 0.99 5.29 2.40
C GLY A 5 -0.30 4.49 2.25
N GLU A 6 -1.38 4.99 2.82
CA GLU A 6 -2.68 4.35 2.70
C GLU A 6 -3.13 4.29 1.24
N TYR A 7 -2.96 5.40 0.51
CA TYR A 7 -3.32 5.44 -0.90
C TYR A 7 -2.48 4.48 -1.73
N ALA A 8 -1.20 4.35 -1.38
CA ALA A 8 -0.32 3.43 -2.09
C ALA A 8 -0.77 1.97 -1.91
N ILE A 9 -1.14 1.61 -0.70
CA ILE A 9 -1.64 0.25 -0.43
C ILE A 9 -2.92 0.01 -1.21
N LYS A 10 -3.84 0.96 -1.18
CA LYS A 10 -5.10 0.85 -1.92
C LYS A 10 -4.88 0.72 -3.42
N ALA A 11 -3.96 1.49 -3.97
CA ALA A 11 -3.68 1.47 -5.40
C ALA A 11 -3.07 0.14 -5.84
N VAL A 12 -2.08 -0.35 -5.09
CA VAL A 12 -1.45 -1.62 -5.43
C VAL A 12 -2.45 -2.78 -5.28
N LEU A 13 -3.26 -2.73 -4.23
CA LEU A 13 -4.27 -3.77 -4.04
C LEU A 13 -5.31 -3.75 -5.17
N ASP A 14 -5.70 -2.58 -5.63
CA ASP A 14 -6.62 -2.43 -6.75
C ASP A 14 -6.04 -3.06 -8.01
N LEU A 15 -4.79 -2.75 -8.30
CA LEU A 15 -4.11 -3.32 -9.47
C LEU A 15 -3.94 -4.83 -9.34
N ALA A 16 -3.66 -5.31 -8.14
CA ALA A 16 -3.54 -6.74 -7.90
C ALA A 16 -4.88 -7.46 -8.09
N THR A 17 -5.94 -6.86 -7.61
CA THR A 17 -7.29 -7.43 -7.74
C THR A 17 -7.71 -7.54 -9.20
N HIS A 18 -7.35 -6.56 -10.01
CA HIS A 18 -7.79 -6.48 -11.40
C HIS A 18 -6.69 -6.79 -12.41
N ARG A 19 -5.62 -7.44 -11.98
CA ARG A 19 -4.45 -7.65 -12.84
C ARG A 19 -4.76 -8.45 -14.11
N ALA A 20 -5.77 -9.31 -14.07
CA ALA A 20 -6.14 -10.09 -15.24
C ALA A 20 -6.63 -9.22 -16.40
N ARG A 21 -7.06 -7.99 -16.11
CA ARG A 21 -7.50 -7.06 -17.14
C ARG A 21 -6.36 -6.39 -17.88
N GLY A 22 -5.14 -6.50 -17.35
CA GLY A 22 -3.97 -5.83 -17.92
C GLY A 22 -3.87 -4.40 -17.41
N LEU A 23 -3.94 -3.44 -18.31
CA LEU A 23 -3.81 -2.03 -17.94
C LEU A 23 -5.09 -1.47 -17.32
N ILE A 24 -4.94 -0.80 -16.19
CA ILE A 24 -6.05 -0.16 -15.48
C ILE A 24 -5.85 1.35 -15.51
N PRO A 25 -6.81 2.11 -16.04
CA PRO A 25 -6.66 3.57 -16.09
C PRO A 25 -6.66 4.19 -14.68
N LEU A 26 -5.91 5.27 -14.55
CA LEU A 26 -5.82 6.00 -13.28
C LEU A 26 -7.19 6.42 -12.77
N GLN A 27 -8.04 6.92 -13.65
CA GLN A 27 -9.36 7.39 -13.26
C GLN A 27 -10.20 6.28 -12.65
N GLU A 28 -10.06 5.09 -13.15
CA GLU A 28 -10.79 3.94 -12.63
C GLU A 28 -10.33 3.57 -11.22
N ILE A 29 -9.02 3.57 -10.99
CA ILE A 29 -8.46 3.30 -9.67
C ILE A 29 -8.95 4.37 -8.69
N ALA A 30 -8.85 5.63 -9.09
CA ALA A 30 -9.26 6.76 -8.27
C ALA A 30 -10.72 6.65 -7.85
N ALA A 31 -11.58 6.32 -8.80
CA ALA A 31 -13.01 6.19 -8.54
C ALA A 31 -13.32 5.04 -7.59
N ARG A 32 -12.71 3.87 -7.83
CA ARG A 32 -12.97 2.70 -6.99
C ARG A 32 -12.48 2.89 -5.57
N GLN A 33 -11.31 3.49 -5.41
CA GLN A 33 -10.67 3.61 -4.10
C GLN A 33 -10.98 4.93 -3.39
N GLY A 34 -11.69 5.82 -4.04
CA GLY A 34 -12.01 7.11 -3.45
C GLY A 34 -10.78 7.98 -3.22
N ILE A 35 -9.84 7.95 -4.14
CA ILE A 35 -8.59 8.72 -4.03
C ILE A 35 -8.64 9.88 -5.01
N PRO A 36 -8.32 11.12 -4.55
CA PRO A 36 -8.23 12.24 -5.47
C PRO A 36 -7.21 11.95 -6.57
N GLN A 37 -7.57 12.18 -7.82
CA GLN A 37 -6.71 11.83 -8.95
C GLN A 37 -5.33 12.47 -8.88
N ARG A 38 -5.28 13.73 -8.47
CA ARG A 38 -4.01 14.44 -8.35
C ARG A 38 -3.05 13.74 -7.38
N TYR A 39 -3.59 13.30 -6.26
CA TYR A 39 -2.82 12.57 -5.26
C TYR A 39 -2.38 11.22 -5.78
N LEU A 40 -3.30 10.53 -6.43
CA LEU A 40 -3.03 9.20 -6.96
C LEU A 40 -1.91 9.24 -8.02
N GLU A 41 -1.88 10.28 -8.85
CA GLU A 41 -0.81 10.44 -9.83
C GLU A 41 0.56 10.44 -9.18
N GLN A 42 0.69 11.16 -8.08
CA GLN A 42 1.97 11.22 -7.36
C GLN A 42 2.35 9.89 -6.76
N VAL A 43 1.37 9.20 -6.19
CA VAL A 43 1.60 7.89 -5.58
C VAL A 43 2.01 6.88 -6.65
N LEU A 44 1.30 6.86 -7.76
CA LEU A 44 1.62 5.92 -8.84
C LEU A 44 2.98 6.22 -9.47
N LEU A 45 3.34 7.50 -9.55
CA LEU A 45 4.66 7.87 -10.06
C LEU A 45 5.77 7.32 -9.15
N ALA A 46 5.60 7.46 -7.85
CA ALA A 46 6.58 6.95 -6.89
C ALA A 46 6.69 5.42 -6.98
N LEU A 47 5.56 4.74 -7.11
CA LEU A 47 5.55 3.28 -7.24
C LEU A 47 6.17 2.82 -8.55
N LYS A 48 5.95 3.57 -9.61
CA LYS A 48 6.56 3.28 -10.90
C LYS A 48 8.07 3.44 -10.84
N ARG A 49 8.55 4.52 -10.22
CA ARG A 49 9.98 4.76 -10.05
C ARG A 49 10.65 3.68 -9.22
N ALA A 50 9.92 3.13 -8.26
CA ALA A 50 10.42 2.05 -7.43
C ALA A 50 10.36 0.68 -8.12
N GLY A 51 9.77 0.62 -9.31
CA GLY A 51 9.74 -0.62 -10.09
C GLY A 51 8.56 -1.53 -9.83
N PHE A 52 7.57 -1.10 -9.04
CA PHE A 52 6.40 -1.94 -8.76
C PHE A 52 5.36 -1.88 -9.87
N LEU A 53 5.35 -0.80 -10.63
CA LEU A 53 4.35 -0.55 -11.66
C LEU A 53 5.01 -0.20 -12.98
N ALA A 54 4.31 -0.51 -14.05
CA ALA A 54 4.60 0.02 -15.37
C ALA A 54 3.34 0.70 -15.90
N SER A 55 3.51 1.59 -16.85
CA SER A 55 2.39 2.33 -17.41
C SER A 55 2.50 2.45 -18.91
N LYS A 56 1.36 2.69 -19.54
CA LYS A 56 1.28 2.95 -20.97
C LYS A 56 0.38 4.14 -21.19
N ARG A 57 0.81 5.08 -22.01
CA ARG A 57 0.03 6.25 -22.34
C ARG A 57 -1.02 5.93 -23.40
N GLY A 58 -2.02 6.80 -23.50
CA GLY A 58 -3.04 6.74 -24.53
C GLY A 58 -4.39 6.37 -23.99
N SER A 59 -5.38 6.36 -24.89
CA SER A 59 -6.75 6.09 -24.49
C SER A 59 -6.97 4.67 -24.00
N ALA A 60 -6.14 3.73 -24.44
CA ALA A 60 -6.18 2.36 -23.96
C ALA A 60 -5.08 2.08 -22.94
N GLY A 61 -4.50 3.14 -22.37
CA GLY A 61 -3.39 3.02 -21.44
C GLY A 61 -3.84 2.83 -20.01
N GLY A 62 -2.89 2.85 -19.13
CA GLY A 62 -3.11 2.68 -17.71
C GLY A 62 -1.89 2.13 -17.03
N TYR A 63 -2.11 1.47 -15.92
CA TYR A 63 -1.05 0.93 -15.07
C TYR A 63 -1.24 -0.56 -14.83
N HIS A 64 -0.15 -1.24 -14.62
CA HIS A 64 -0.20 -2.65 -14.21
C HIS A 64 0.99 -2.97 -13.32
N LEU A 65 0.85 -4.04 -12.54
CA LEU A 65 1.94 -4.50 -11.68
C LEU A 65 3.03 -5.16 -12.52
N THR A 66 4.28 -4.93 -12.12
CA THR A 66 5.43 -5.56 -12.77
C THR A 66 5.83 -6.86 -12.10
N ARG A 67 5.25 -7.16 -10.94
CA ARG A 67 5.56 -8.35 -10.15
C ARG A 67 4.27 -8.99 -9.68
N GLU A 68 4.34 -10.26 -9.31
CA GLU A 68 3.19 -10.95 -8.75
C GLU A 68 2.88 -10.41 -7.35
N PRO A 69 1.61 -10.33 -6.97
CA PRO A 69 1.25 -9.83 -5.64
C PRO A 69 1.97 -10.54 -4.49
N ASP A 70 2.25 -11.83 -4.63
CA ASP A 70 2.99 -12.58 -3.61
C ASP A 70 4.43 -12.12 -3.45
N GLU A 71 4.94 -11.38 -4.42
CA GLU A 71 6.31 -10.88 -4.39
C GLU A 71 6.41 -9.45 -3.91
N ILE A 72 5.29 -8.81 -3.62
CA ILE A 72 5.26 -7.40 -3.21
C ILE A 72 4.79 -7.34 -1.76
N THR A 73 5.67 -6.88 -0.87
CA THR A 73 5.28 -6.70 0.53
C THR A 73 4.68 -5.33 0.75
N VAL A 74 3.82 -5.24 1.75
CA VAL A 74 3.24 -3.97 2.15
C VAL A 74 4.32 -3.00 2.58
N GLY A 75 5.33 -3.50 3.30
CA GLY A 75 6.44 -2.66 3.75
C GLY A 75 7.23 -2.06 2.61
N ALA A 76 7.49 -2.82 1.57
CA ALA A 76 8.24 -2.32 0.42
C ALA A 76 7.49 -1.17 -0.28
N VAL A 77 6.17 -1.30 -0.41
CA VAL A 77 5.35 -0.26 -1.01
C VAL A 77 5.33 0.99 -0.15
N LEU A 78 5.18 0.83 1.16
CA LEU A 78 5.16 1.98 2.08
C LEU A 78 6.49 2.74 2.03
N ARG A 79 7.62 2.03 2.03
CA ARG A 79 8.92 2.69 1.96
C ARG A 79 9.14 3.41 0.65
N ALA A 80 8.61 2.86 -0.42
CA ALA A 80 8.75 3.47 -1.74
C ALA A 80 8.08 4.85 -1.80
N VAL A 81 6.92 5.00 -1.19
CA VAL A 81 6.19 6.26 -1.24
C VAL A 81 6.54 7.20 -0.10
N GLU A 82 7.00 6.68 1.03
CA GLU A 82 7.38 7.51 2.16
C GLU A 82 8.83 7.98 2.08
N GLY A 83 9.59 7.40 1.18
CA GLY A 83 10.94 7.86 0.91
C GLY A 83 11.93 7.59 2.00
N THR A 84 11.70 6.58 2.82
CA THR A 84 12.59 6.25 3.89
C THR A 84 12.93 4.77 3.90
N SER A 85 14.16 4.46 4.27
CA SER A 85 14.59 3.09 4.47
C SER A 85 14.47 2.71 5.94
N ALA A 86 14.18 3.67 6.80
CA ALA A 86 14.03 3.41 8.22
C ALA A 86 12.74 2.65 8.50
N PRO A 87 12.61 2.03 9.67
CA PRO A 87 11.35 1.45 10.07
C PRO A 87 10.23 2.48 10.01
N LEU A 88 9.04 2.02 9.74
CA LEU A 88 7.88 2.90 9.66
C LEU A 88 7.61 3.55 10.99
N GLU A 89 7.22 4.80 10.95
CA GLU A 89 6.97 5.58 12.14
C GLU A 89 5.48 5.86 12.25
N PRO A 90 4.72 4.95 12.83
CA PRO A 90 3.27 5.13 12.91
C PRO A 90 2.88 6.27 13.84
N LEU A 91 3.74 6.60 14.79
CA LEU A 91 3.42 7.59 15.80
C LEU A 91 4.60 8.54 16.02
N GLY A 92 4.35 9.82 15.83
CA GLY A 92 5.19 10.85 16.35
C GLY A 92 6.68 10.80 16.11
N GLN A 93 7.07 10.64 14.86
CA GLN A 93 8.47 10.62 14.50
C GLN A 93 9.24 11.82 15.06
N GLY A 94 8.66 13.00 15.01
CA GLY A 94 9.31 14.20 15.51
C GLY A 94 9.56 14.18 16.99
N ARG A 95 8.88 13.36 17.73
CA ARG A 95 9.04 13.30 19.18
C ARG A 95 10.34 12.66 19.61
N ARG A 96 10.93 11.87 18.74
CA ARG A 96 12.20 11.22 19.07
C ARG A 96 13.33 12.21 19.22
N ALA A 97 13.17 13.37 18.64
CA ALA A 97 14.17 14.40 18.71
C ALA A 97 14.18 15.10 20.06
N HIS A 98 13.13 14.91 20.84
CA HIS A 98 13.02 15.61 22.12
C HIS A 98 13.47 14.72 23.24
N GLY A 99 14.63 14.60 23.52
CA GLY A 99 15.26 13.67 24.43
C GLY A 99 14.71 13.48 25.83
N ASP A 100 13.56 13.98 26.14
CA ASP A 100 13.05 13.85 27.47
C ASP A 100 12.34 12.59 27.78
N GLY A 101 12.20 11.69 26.88
CA GLY A 101 11.48 10.49 27.14
C GLY A 101 12.32 9.28 26.87
N HIS A 102 13.26 9.02 27.73
CA HIS A 102 14.09 7.83 27.56
C HIS A 102 13.26 6.58 27.41
N ASP A 103 12.23 6.46 28.25
CA ASP A 103 11.36 5.30 28.20
C ASP A 103 10.49 5.32 26.95
N LEU A 104 10.07 6.51 26.51
CA LEU A 104 9.27 6.63 25.31
C LEU A 104 10.06 6.36 24.05
N ALA A 105 11.34 6.73 24.03
CA ALA A 105 12.17 6.44 22.86
C ALA A 105 12.28 4.93 22.63
N GLY A 106 12.48 4.17 23.68
CA GLY A 106 12.51 2.72 23.58
C GLY A 106 11.18 2.13 23.14
N LEU A 107 10.09 2.69 23.65
CA LEU A 107 8.75 2.26 23.27
C LEU A 107 8.48 2.51 21.79
N TRP A 108 8.85 3.71 21.29
CA TRP A 108 8.65 4.04 19.88
C TRP A 108 9.45 3.12 18.97
N GLU A 109 10.68 2.81 19.36
CA GLU A 109 11.49 1.88 18.60
C GLU A 109 10.87 0.49 18.56
N GLU A 110 10.36 0.04 19.70
CA GLU A 110 9.71 -1.25 19.79
C GLU A 110 8.47 -1.33 18.92
N ILE A 111 7.66 -0.27 18.95
CA ILE A 111 6.45 -0.20 18.10
C ILE A 111 6.83 -0.18 16.63
N SER A 112 7.81 0.66 16.26
CA SER A 112 8.23 0.76 14.87
C SER A 112 8.78 -0.56 14.36
N GLU A 113 9.53 -1.26 15.18
CA GLU A 113 10.06 -2.56 14.79
C GLU A 113 8.97 -3.59 14.64
N ALA A 114 7.99 -3.59 15.53
CA ALA A 114 6.86 -4.51 15.44
C ALA A 114 6.05 -4.26 14.17
N VAL A 115 5.81 -2.99 13.84
CA VAL A 115 5.11 -2.63 12.61
C VAL A 115 5.90 -3.09 11.40
N SER A 116 7.21 -2.84 11.39
CA SER A 116 8.06 -3.26 10.29
C SER A 116 8.05 -4.77 10.10
N GLN A 117 8.09 -5.51 11.18
CA GLN A 117 8.04 -6.97 11.08
C GLN A 117 6.74 -7.45 10.45
N VAL A 118 5.63 -6.84 10.80
CA VAL A 118 4.34 -7.21 10.23
C VAL A 118 4.29 -6.88 8.74
N VAL A 119 4.59 -5.63 8.37
CA VAL A 119 4.43 -5.19 6.99
C VAL A 119 5.47 -5.80 6.05
N ASP A 120 6.63 -6.20 6.59
CA ASP A 120 7.66 -6.81 5.75
C ASP A 120 7.41 -8.27 5.44
N ARG A 121 6.49 -8.89 6.17
CA ARG A 121 6.08 -10.26 5.90
C ARG A 121 4.75 -10.35 5.16
N LEU A 122 3.98 -9.28 5.21
CA LEU A 122 2.64 -9.26 4.62
C LEU A 122 2.74 -8.89 3.15
N THR A 123 2.29 -9.78 2.28
CA THR A 123 2.29 -9.52 0.84
C THR A 123 0.92 -9.09 0.37
N PHE A 124 0.86 -8.53 -0.84
CA PHE A 124 -0.43 -8.20 -1.44
C PHE A 124 -1.19 -9.46 -1.82
N GLY A 125 -0.49 -10.56 -2.07
CA GLY A 125 -1.14 -11.86 -2.22
C GLY A 125 -1.91 -12.25 -0.97
N ASP A 126 -1.30 -12.03 0.21
CA ASP A 126 -1.97 -12.27 1.49
C ASP A 126 -3.22 -11.40 1.64
N LEU A 127 -3.14 -10.14 1.22
CA LEU A 127 -4.29 -9.24 1.30
C LEU A 127 -5.42 -9.68 0.39
N LEU A 128 -5.09 -10.19 -0.79
CA LEU A 128 -6.10 -10.73 -1.70
C LEU A 128 -6.82 -11.93 -1.08
N VAL A 129 -6.07 -12.79 -0.42
CA VAL A 129 -6.65 -13.95 0.26
C VAL A 129 -7.59 -13.50 1.37
N ARG A 130 -7.17 -12.51 2.17
CA ARG A 130 -8.02 -11.96 3.23
C ARG A 130 -9.31 -11.36 2.69
N ALA A 131 -9.22 -10.67 1.57
CA ALA A 131 -10.39 -10.07 0.93
C ALA A 131 -11.35 -11.15 0.43
N ALA A 132 -10.82 -12.20 -0.17
CA ALA A 132 -11.63 -13.30 -0.64
C ALA A 132 -12.33 -14.03 0.51
N GLU A 133 -11.62 -14.24 1.61
CA GLU A 133 -12.19 -14.86 2.79
C GLU A 133 -13.31 -14.02 3.39
N ARG A 134 -13.10 -12.71 3.43
CA ARG A 134 -14.13 -11.81 3.95
C ARG A 134 -15.39 -11.85 3.11
N GLN A 135 -15.25 -11.85 1.79
CA GLN A 135 -16.39 -11.97 0.89
C GLN A 135 -17.11 -13.30 1.05
N SER A 136 -16.34 -14.35 1.22
CA SER A 136 -16.89 -15.68 1.40
C SER A 136 -17.74 -15.78 2.68
N ARG A 137 -17.34 -15.09 3.74
CA ARG A 137 -18.09 -15.07 4.99
C ARG A 137 -19.39 -14.28 4.87
N VAL A 138 -19.38 -13.21 4.07
CA VAL A 138 -20.55 -12.36 3.93
C VAL A 138 -21.58 -12.96 3.00
N ARG A 139 -21.14 -13.63 1.94
CA ARG A 139 -22.01 -14.18 0.92
C ARG A 139 -23.15 -15.05 1.43
N PRO A 140 -22.88 -16.02 2.33
CA PRO A 140 -23.95 -16.90 2.78
C PRO A 140 -25.13 -16.17 3.41
N MET A 141 -24.91 -14.97 3.92
CA MET A 141 -25.96 -14.21 4.56
C MET A 141 -27.00 -13.69 3.58
N TYR A 142 -26.69 -13.67 2.31
CA TYR A 142 -27.58 -13.13 1.28
C TYR A 142 -28.28 -14.20 0.45
N HIS A 143 -28.04 -15.46 0.77
CA HIS A 143 -28.59 -16.56 0.01
C HIS A 143 -29.75 -17.28 0.68
N ILE A 144 -30.37 -16.64 1.62
CA ILE A 144 -31.48 -17.27 2.37
C ILE A 144 -32.81 -17.04 1.68
#